data_b47f8eeec440dfab0c42a9e3c0d4f994
#
_entry.id   b47f8eeec440dfab0c42a9e3c0d4f994
#
_cell.length_a   1.000
_cell.length_b   1.000
_cell.length_c   1.000
_cell.angle_alpha   90.00
_cell.angle_beta   90.00
_cell.angle_gamma   90.00
#
_symmetry.space_group_name_H-M   'P 1'
#
loop_
_entity.id
_entity.type
_entity.pdbx_description
1 polymer ?
#
loop_
_entity_poly.entity_id
_entity_poly.type
_entity_poly.pdbx_seq_one_letter_code
_entity_poly.pdbx_strand_id
1 'polypeptide(L)'
;MNSDLSLEFLRVVEQAAIACAHTMGLGDRHKSDQVAVEAMRKVMDSVPIDGTIVIGEGERDEAPMLYIGEKVGQINAPDTGGRRVALDEVDIAVDPLEGTNLCATGAPNAIAVLAASERGGLLHAPDLYMEKLVVGPSSKHAVHLDASVADNMNAIAKCLGREMEDLVVVVLDRPRHEKLIEDIRATGARIRLIGDGDLSAGISAAVAGSGVHAVMGTGGAPEGVLTAAAMRCLNGEIFARLVVSKPEHEERCRAMGITDFKKVYRSRDLAPGKSIIFAATGVTDGTLMKGVRFFGDGNRTSSVIMQNDPHQIRFIDSIHVATSADVKIHF
;
A
#
# COMPACT_ATOMS: atom_id res chain seq x y z
N MET A 1 -4.35 -18.14 7.96
CA MET A 1 -3.28 -17.30 8.56
C MET A 1 -3.73 -16.89 9.95
N ASN A 2 -2.82 -16.97 10.94
CA ASN A 2 -3.13 -16.63 12.32
C ASN A 2 -3.32 -15.10 12.48
N SER A 3 -4.40 -14.68 13.15
CA SER A 3 -4.67 -13.26 13.43
C SER A 3 -3.61 -12.60 14.34
N ASP A 4 -2.86 -13.38 15.10
CA ASP A 4 -1.81 -12.89 16.01
C ASP A 4 -0.61 -12.28 15.25
N LEU A 5 -0.46 -12.60 13.94
CA LEU A 5 0.58 -12.03 13.09
C LEU A 5 0.42 -10.51 12.85
N SER A 6 -0.74 -9.93 13.14
CA SER A 6 -0.99 -8.52 12.90
C SER A 6 0.00 -7.59 13.65
N LEU A 7 0.35 -7.91 14.90
CA LEU A 7 1.34 -7.13 15.67
C LEU A 7 2.77 -7.36 15.20
N GLU A 8 3.07 -8.56 14.67
CA GLU A 8 4.37 -8.83 14.06
C GLU A 8 4.56 -8.00 12.77
N PHE A 9 3.54 -7.94 11.92
CA PHE A 9 3.56 -7.11 10.71
C PHE A 9 3.57 -5.61 11.03
N LEU A 10 2.89 -5.19 12.11
CA LEU A 10 3.02 -3.81 12.61
C LEU A 10 4.48 -3.46 12.88
N ARG A 11 5.18 -4.29 13.64
CA ARG A 11 6.58 -4.07 13.99
C ARG A 11 7.47 -3.95 12.76
N VAL A 12 7.17 -4.71 11.69
CA VAL A 12 7.90 -4.65 10.41
C VAL A 12 7.79 -3.27 9.77
N VAL A 13 6.56 -2.75 9.61
CA VAL A 13 6.34 -1.44 8.98
C VAL A 13 6.77 -0.27 9.86
N GLU A 14 6.69 -0.40 11.20
CA GLU A 14 7.19 0.62 12.13
C GLU A 14 8.71 0.78 12.01
N GLN A 15 9.46 -0.32 11.96
CA GLN A 15 10.92 -0.23 11.85
C GLN A 15 11.38 0.31 10.49
N ALA A 16 10.69 -0.02 9.41
CA ALA A 16 10.93 0.58 8.10
C ALA A 16 10.66 2.10 8.15
N ALA A 17 9.52 2.53 8.68
CA ALA A 17 9.16 3.94 8.80
C ALA A 17 10.17 4.74 9.66
N ILE A 18 10.63 4.17 10.78
CA ILE A 18 11.64 4.81 11.64
C ILE A 18 12.96 4.98 10.88
N ALA A 19 13.39 3.96 10.16
CA ALA A 19 14.63 4.03 9.35
C ALA A 19 14.53 5.13 8.27
N CYS A 20 13.40 5.18 7.54
CA CYS A 20 13.15 6.20 6.52
C CYS A 20 13.12 7.61 7.10
N ALA A 21 12.50 7.79 8.27
CA ALA A 21 12.33 9.10 8.88
C ALA A 21 13.67 9.76 9.22
N HIS A 22 14.75 9.00 9.44
CA HIS A 22 16.09 9.53 9.59
C HIS A 22 16.67 10.14 8.31
N THR A 23 16.11 9.80 7.15
CA THR A 23 16.53 10.32 5.84
C THR A 23 15.58 11.36 5.25
N MET A 24 14.48 11.64 5.96
CA MET A 24 13.45 12.59 5.53
C MET A 24 14.04 13.97 5.27
N GLY A 25 13.74 14.52 4.08
CA GLY A 25 14.17 15.87 3.69
C GLY A 25 15.65 15.99 3.32
N LEU A 26 16.41 14.89 3.22
CA LEU A 26 17.82 14.93 2.84
C LEU A 26 18.05 14.98 1.31
N GLY A 27 16.99 14.84 0.51
CA GLY A 27 17.05 14.89 -0.96
C GLY A 27 17.57 13.60 -1.62
N ASP A 28 17.95 12.59 -0.86
CA ASP A 28 18.49 11.34 -1.38
C ASP A 28 17.45 10.22 -1.31
N ARG A 29 16.69 10.08 -2.41
CA ARG A 29 15.65 9.05 -2.53
C ARG A 29 16.21 7.63 -2.47
N HIS A 30 17.38 7.37 -3.09
CA HIS A 30 17.97 6.05 -3.11
C HIS A 30 18.41 5.61 -1.71
N LYS A 31 18.96 6.54 -0.94
CA LYS A 31 19.32 6.28 0.46
C LYS A 31 18.09 6.00 1.31
N SER A 32 17.00 6.76 1.10
CA SER A 32 15.74 6.57 1.83
C SER A 32 15.14 5.20 1.55
N ASP A 33 15.13 4.79 0.30
CA ASP A 33 14.64 3.50 -0.15
C ASP A 33 15.51 2.35 0.41
N GLN A 34 16.82 2.44 0.26
CA GLN A 34 17.77 1.43 0.78
C GLN A 34 17.55 1.16 2.27
N VAL A 35 17.48 2.21 3.12
CA VAL A 35 17.34 2.01 4.57
C VAL A 35 15.97 1.43 4.94
N ALA A 36 14.92 1.71 4.15
CA ALA A 36 13.60 1.13 4.29
C ALA A 36 13.63 -0.38 4.06
N VAL A 37 14.17 -0.79 2.92
CA VAL A 37 14.31 -2.19 2.50
C VAL A 37 15.12 -2.99 3.53
N GLU A 38 16.30 -2.48 3.93
CA GLU A 38 17.16 -3.13 4.92
C GLU A 38 16.45 -3.31 6.28
N ALA A 39 15.77 -2.26 6.77
CA ALA A 39 15.07 -2.31 8.04
C ALA A 39 13.88 -3.28 8.00
N MET A 40 13.05 -3.20 6.95
CA MET A 40 11.91 -4.08 6.76
C MET A 40 12.34 -5.54 6.67
N ARG A 41 13.31 -5.84 5.82
CA ARG A 41 13.83 -7.18 5.60
C ARG A 41 14.37 -7.81 6.89
N LYS A 42 15.16 -7.04 7.64
CA LYS A 42 15.77 -7.50 8.89
C LYS A 42 14.71 -7.91 9.93
N VAL A 43 13.64 -7.13 10.06
CA VAL A 43 12.57 -7.43 11.04
C VAL A 43 11.70 -8.58 10.56
N MET A 44 11.45 -8.65 9.25
CA MET A 44 10.66 -9.73 8.65
C MET A 44 11.22 -11.12 8.98
N ASP A 45 12.54 -11.29 9.05
CA ASP A 45 13.17 -12.58 9.39
C ASP A 45 12.81 -13.11 10.79
N SER A 46 12.34 -12.25 11.67
CA SER A 46 11.91 -12.65 13.02
C SER A 46 10.42 -13.03 13.10
N VAL A 47 9.64 -12.78 12.06
CA VAL A 47 8.20 -13.11 12.01
C VAL A 47 8.02 -14.62 11.87
N PRO A 48 7.16 -15.28 12.68
CA PRO A 48 7.00 -16.74 12.66
C PRO A 48 6.15 -17.25 11.50
N ILE A 49 6.65 -17.08 10.27
CA ILE A 49 6.01 -17.45 9.00
C ILE A 49 6.97 -18.17 8.05
N ASP A 50 6.42 -18.90 7.08
CA ASP A 50 7.03 -19.25 5.80
C ASP A 50 6.50 -18.26 4.74
N GLY A 51 7.08 -17.07 4.72
CA GLY A 51 6.67 -15.98 3.85
C GLY A 51 7.29 -16.08 2.45
N THR A 52 6.55 -15.61 1.46
CA THR A 52 7.04 -15.42 0.09
C THR A 52 6.68 -14.03 -0.37
N ILE A 53 7.66 -13.25 -0.80
CA ILE A 53 7.41 -11.94 -1.41
C ILE A 53 6.75 -12.15 -2.77
N VAL A 54 5.54 -11.65 -2.95
CA VAL A 54 4.80 -11.72 -4.23
C VAL A 54 4.72 -10.37 -4.93
N ILE A 55 4.86 -9.28 -4.17
CA ILE A 55 5.07 -7.90 -4.60
C ILE A 55 6.18 -7.32 -3.75
N GLY A 56 7.20 -6.72 -4.35
CA GLY A 56 8.36 -6.18 -3.65
C GLY A 56 9.14 -5.20 -4.51
N GLU A 57 10.43 -5.05 -4.23
CA GLU A 57 11.34 -4.05 -4.80
C GLU A 57 11.77 -4.30 -6.27
N GLY A 58 11.26 -5.34 -6.89
CA GLY A 58 11.59 -5.72 -8.26
C GLY A 58 11.84 -7.21 -8.42
N GLU A 59 12.42 -7.58 -9.56
CA GLU A 59 12.83 -8.95 -9.83
C GLU A 59 14.18 -9.26 -9.15
N ARG A 60 14.50 -10.54 -8.98
CA ARG A 60 15.69 -11.01 -8.27
C ARG A 60 17.01 -10.41 -8.76
N ASP A 61 17.09 -10.13 -10.06
CA ASP A 61 18.30 -9.59 -10.68
C ASP A 61 18.41 -8.05 -10.54
N GLU A 62 17.33 -7.40 -10.10
CA GLU A 62 17.21 -5.94 -9.98
C GLU A 62 17.28 -5.47 -8.53
N ALA A 63 16.81 -6.27 -7.57
CA ALA A 63 16.74 -5.93 -6.16
C ALA A 63 17.55 -6.91 -5.30
N PRO A 64 18.41 -6.42 -4.38
CA PRO A 64 19.21 -7.28 -3.52
C PRO A 64 18.39 -7.96 -2.41
N MET A 65 17.25 -7.39 -2.04
CA MET A 65 16.34 -7.87 -0.97
C MET A 65 14.90 -7.54 -1.30
N LEU A 66 13.97 -8.26 -0.68
CA LEU A 66 12.52 -8.13 -0.87
C LEU A 66 12.10 -8.25 -2.34
N TYR A 67 12.86 -9.03 -3.12
CA TYR A 67 12.54 -9.30 -4.51
C TYR A 67 11.41 -10.33 -4.64
N ILE A 68 10.72 -10.32 -5.76
CA ILE A 68 9.62 -11.26 -6.04
C ILE A 68 10.14 -12.70 -6.00
N GLY A 69 9.52 -13.53 -5.17
CA GLY A 69 9.89 -14.92 -4.91
C GLY A 69 10.86 -15.12 -3.75
N GLU A 70 11.36 -14.05 -3.12
CA GLU A 70 12.21 -14.19 -1.93
C GLU A 70 11.43 -14.83 -0.77
N LYS A 71 12.10 -15.77 -0.09
CA LYS A 71 11.59 -16.36 1.16
C LYS A 71 11.97 -15.48 2.35
N VAL A 72 10.97 -15.19 3.19
CA VAL A 72 11.10 -14.33 4.37
C VAL A 72 10.46 -14.97 5.59
N GLY A 73 10.84 -14.49 6.78
CA GLY A 73 10.33 -15.01 8.04
C GLY A 73 11.23 -16.09 8.66
N GLN A 74 10.75 -16.68 9.76
CA GLN A 74 11.51 -17.68 10.51
C GLN A 74 11.81 -18.96 9.73
N ILE A 75 11.24 -19.16 8.53
CA ILE A 75 11.63 -20.25 7.64
C ILE A 75 13.13 -20.22 7.32
N ASN A 76 13.73 -19.02 7.33
CA ASN A 76 15.16 -18.80 7.09
C ASN A 76 16.02 -18.98 8.34
N ALA A 77 15.42 -19.21 9.53
CA ALA A 77 16.18 -19.40 10.76
C ALA A 77 17.03 -20.68 10.68
N PRO A 78 18.27 -20.66 11.21
CA PRO A 78 19.12 -21.85 11.27
C PRO A 78 18.41 -23.00 11.98
N ASP A 79 18.57 -24.23 11.47
CA ASP A 79 18.05 -25.42 12.12
C ASP A 79 18.88 -25.72 13.37
N THR A 80 18.32 -25.47 14.55
CA THR A 80 18.96 -25.73 15.84
C THR A 80 18.71 -27.15 16.35
N GLY A 81 18.14 -28.06 15.52
CA GLY A 81 17.88 -29.46 15.88
C GLY A 81 16.68 -29.67 16.80
N GLY A 82 15.85 -28.63 17.00
CA GLY A 82 14.59 -28.70 17.75
C GLY A 82 13.41 -29.13 16.88
N ARG A 83 12.26 -29.39 17.53
CA ARG A 83 11.01 -29.65 16.82
C ARG A 83 10.54 -28.37 16.14
N ARG A 84 10.64 -28.28 14.81
CA ARG A 84 10.10 -27.15 14.07
C ARG A 84 8.58 -27.10 14.23
N VAL A 85 8.07 -25.97 14.69
CA VAL A 85 6.65 -25.68 14.64
C VAL A 85 6.28 -25.45 13.18
N ALA A 86 5.15 -25.98 12.73
CA ALA A 86 4.65 -25.70 11.39
C ALA A 86 4.39 -24.19 11.28
N LEU A 87 5.03 -23.54 10.33
CA LEU A 87 4.84 -22.11 10.04
C LEU A 87 3.70 -21.94 9.05
N ASP A 88 2.92 -20.88 9.20
CA ASP A 88 1.92 -20.49 8.20
C ASP A 88 2.62 -20.09 6.89
N GLU A 89 2.17 -20.65 5.77
CA GLU A 89 2.59 -20.22 4.43
C GLU A 89 1.86 -18.93 4.06
N VAL A 90 2.60 -17.84 3.82
CA VAL A 90 2.07 -16.49 3.66
C VAL A 90 2.63 -15.82 2.42
N ASP A 91 1.73 -15.29 1.57
CA ASP A 91 2.11 -14.33 0.52
C ASP A 91 2.25 -12.94 1.14
N ILE A 92 3.32 -12.25 0.79
CA ILE A 92 3.65 -10.91 1.29
C ILE A 92 3.78 -9.95 0.10
N ALA A 93 3.04 -8.86 0.15
CA ALA A 93 3.25 -7.69 -0.72
C ALA A 93 3.82 -6.56 0.13
N VAL A 94 4.92 -5.95 -0.30
CA VAL A 94 5.58 -4.84 0.41
C VAL A 94 5.81 -3.66 -0.50
N ASP A 95 5.76 -2.48 0.10
CA ASP A 95 6.42 -1.28 -0.35
C ASP A 95 7.06 -0.64 0.90
N PRO A 96 8.37 -0.83 1.10
CA PRO A 96 9.06 -0.35 2.30
C PRO A 96 9.02 1.17 2.44
N LEU A 97 8.89 1.90 1.33
CA LEU A 97 8.77 3.36 1.30
C LEU A 97 7.88 3.85 0.15
N GLU A 98 6.58 3.64 0.26
CA GLU A 98 5.60 4.24 -0.64
C GLU A 98 5.68 5.77 -0.55
N GLY A 99 5.95 6.40 -1.71
CA GLY A 99 6.22 7.83 -1.77
C GLY A 99 7.68 8.19 -1.48
N THR A 100 8.63 7.51 -2.08
CA THR A 100 10.07 7.74 -1.93
C THR A 100 10.47 9.20 -2.18
N ASN A 101 9.86 9.84 -3.21
CA ASN A 101 10.09 11.27 -3.47
C ASN A 101 9.54 12.17 -2.34
N LEU A 102 8.42 11.78 -1.73
CA LEU A 102 7.82 12.53 -0.61
C LEU A 102 8.74 12.49 0.61
N CYS A 103 9.28 11.33 0.94
CA CYS A 103 10.25 11.19 2.01
C CYS A 103 11.51 12.03 1.74
N ALA A 104 12.11 11.89 0.55
CA ALA A 104 13.34 12.61 0.19
C ALA A 104 13.18 14.12 0.26
N THR A 105 12.00 14.66 -0.04
CA THR A 105 11.71 16.10 0.01
C THR A 105 11.08 16.57 1.33
N GLY A 106 10.74 15.65 2.24
CA GLY A 106 10.00 15.97 3.47
C GLY A 106 8.53 16.34 3.23
N ALA A 107 7.99 15.99 2.05
CA ALA A 107 6.59 16.21 1.71
C ALA A 107 5.68 15.20 2.43
N PRO A 108 4.39 15.54 2.66
CA PRO A 108 3.48 14.69 3.41
C PRO A 108 3.03 13.42 2.64
N ASN A 109 2.57 12.41 3.39
CA ASN A 109 1.96 11.16 2.96
C ASN A 109 2.92 10.05 2.49
N ALA A 110 4.21 10.09 2.80
CA ALA A 110 5.07 8.91 2.69
C ALA A 110 4.75 7.91 3.81
N ILE A 111 4.65 6.63 3.46
CA ILE A 111 4.32 5.53 4.38
C ILE A 111 5.21 4.31 4.11
N ALA A 112 5.46 3.50 5.13
CA ALA A 112 5.94 2.13 4.98
C ALA A 112 4.74 1.18 5.03
N VAL A 113 4.63 0.22 4.11
CA VAL A 113 3.42 -0.60 3.99
C VAL A 113 3.71 -2.05 3.63
N LEU A 114 2.87 -2.94 4.14
CA LEU A 114 2.79 -4.33 3.70
C LEU A 114 1.35 -4.84 3.72
N ALA A 115 1.08 -5.83 2.88
CA ALA A 115 -0.09 -6.69 2.97
C ALA A 115 0.36 -8.16 3.03
N ALA A 116 -0.36 -8.96 3.79
CA ALA A 116 -0.11 -10.38 3.95
C ALA A 116 -1.42 -11.18 3.82
N SER A 117 -1.33 -12.35 3.22
CA SER A 117 -2.44 -13.28 3.10
C SER A 117 -1.94 -14.71 3.09
N GLU A 118 -2.80 -15.70 3.29
CA GLU A 118 -2.46 -17.09 3.04
C GLU A 118 -1.96 -17.27 1.61
N ARG A 119 -1.15 -18.29 1.37
CA ARG A 119 -0.53 -18.59 0.06
C ARG A 119 -1.57 -18.60 -1.07
N GLY A 120 -1.28 -17.88 -2.16
CA GLY A 120 -2.19 -17.66 -3.28
C GLY A 120 -3.23 -16.57 -3.01
N GLY A 121 -3.10 -15.83 -1.91
CA GLY A 121 -4.05 -14.82 -1.50
C GLY A 121 -3.78 -13.41 -2.01
N LEU A 122 -2.64 -13.17 -2.66
CA LEU A 122 -2.29 -11.92 -3.33
C LEU A 122 -1.85 -12.20 -4.77
N LEU A 123 -2.26 -11.37 -5.72
CA LEU A 123 -1.87 -11.51 -7.12
C LEU A 123 -0.38 -11.21 -7.27
N HIS A 124 0.34 -12.10 -7.93
CA HIS A 124 1.66 -11.80 -8.46
C HIS A 124 1.48 -10.87 -9.67
N ALA A 125 1.56 -9.58 -9.46
CA ALA A 125 1.44 -8.61 -10.54
C ALA A 125 2.82 -8.30 -11.12
N PRO A 126 2.95 -8.21 -12.46
CA PRO A 126 4.18 -7.74 -13.06
C PRO A 126 4.41 -6.27 -12.70
N ASP A 127 5.67 -5.85 -12.62
CA ASP A 127 6.04 -4.45 -12.46
C ASP A 127 5.73 -3.67 -13.75
N LEU A 128 4.46 -3.33 -13.89
CA LEU A 128 3.86 -2.57 -14.99
C LEU A 128 2.93 -1.51 -14.40
N TYR A 129 2.42 -0.64 -15.25
CA TYR A 129 1.35 0.28 -14.87
C TYR A 129 -0.03 -0.39 -14.93
N MET A 130 -0.94 0.11 -14.10
CA MET A 130 -2.38 -0.15 -14.14
C MET A 130 -3.17 1.16 -14.26
N GLU A 131 -4.19 1.19 -15.12
CA GLU A 131 -5.31 2.12 -14.93
C GLU A 131 -6.02 1.76 -13.63
N LYS A 132 -6.39 2.76 -12.84
CA LYS A 132 -7.01 2.57 -11.53
C LYS A 132 -8.18 3.53 -11.33
N LEU A 133 -9.27 2.99 -10.77
CA LEU A 133 -10.37 3.74 -10.18
C LEU A 133 -10.63 3.17 -8.79
N VAL A 134 -10.36 3.96 -7.76
CA VAL A 134 -10.52 3.53 -6.35
C VAL A 134 -11.60 4.36 -5.71
N VAL A 135 -12.56 3.69 -5.05
CA VAL A 135 -13.69 4.34 -4.37
C VAL A 135 -14.01 3.67 -3.04
N GLY A 136 -14.66 4.42 -2.17
CA GLY A 136 -15.15 3.92 -0.89
C GLY A 136 -16.37 3.00 -1.01
N PRO A 137 -16.83 2.45 0.15
CA PRO A 137 -17.91 1.46 0.21
C PRO A 137 -19.22 1.92 -0.45
N SER A 138 -19.56 3.20 -0.33
CA SER A 138 -20.83 3.74 -0.82
C SER A 138 -20.96 3.71 -2.35
N SER A 139 -19.84 3.88 -3.07
CA SER A 139 -19.83 4.05 -4.53
C SER A 139 -19.39 2.79 -5.30
N LYS A 140 -18.89 1.76 -4.62
CA LYS A 140 -18.22 0.59 -5.22
C LYS A 140 -19.08 -0.24 -6.18
N HIS A 141 -20.39 -0.11 -6.15
CA HIS A 141 -21.29 -0.82 -7.05
C HIS A 141 -21.87 0.05 -8.17
N ALA A 142 -21.55 1.34 -8.16
CA ALA A 142 -22.13 2.34 -9.07
C ALA A 142 -21.13 2.85 -10.12
N VAL A 143 -19.85 2.53 -9.98
CA VAL A 143 -18.76 3.00 -10.87
C VAL A 143 -18.17 1.85 -11.66
N HIS A 144 -17.55 2.18 -12.79
CA HIS A 144 -16.87 1.21 -13.65
C HIS A 144 -15.69 1.85 -14.39
N LEU A 145 -14.59 1.11 -14.57
CA LEU A 145 -13.38 1.63 -15.20
C LEU A 145 -13.61 2.09 -16.66
N ASP A 146 -14.50 1.41 -17.39
CA ASP A 146 -14.83 1.72 -18.80
C ASP A 146 -15.93 2.77 -18.95
N ALA A 147 -16.53 3.25 -17.85
CA ALA A 147 -17.49 4.35 -17.91
C ALA A 147 -16.76 5.69 -18.11
N SER A 148 -17.46 6.68 -18.66
CA SER A 148 -16.89 8.01 -18.77
C SER A 148 -16.58 8.60 -17.39
N VAL A 149 -15.63 9.55 -17.34
CA VAL A 149 -15.33 10.28 -16.09
C VAL A 149 -16.60 10.94 -15.55
N ALA A 150 -17.41 11.56 -16.42
CA ALA A 150 -18.65 12.23 -16.03
C ALA A 150 -19.66 11.24 -15.43
N ASP A 151 -19.84 10.06 -16.00
CA ASP A 151 -20.75 9.05 -15.47
C ASP A 151 -20.29 8.54 -14.10
N ASN A 152 -19.00 8.25 -13.95
CA ASN A 152 -18.44 7.83 -12.66
C ASN A 152 -18.60 8.92 -11.60
N MET A 153 -18.32 10.19 -11.95
CA MET A 153 -18.45 11.30 -10.99
C MET A 153 -19.90 11.54 -10.58
N ASN A 154 -20.85 11.46 -11.51
CA ASN A 154 -22.28 11.55 -11.22
C ASN A 154 -22.76 10.40 -10.32
N ALA A 155 -22.25 9.18 -10.56
CA ALA A 155 -22.57 8.03 -9.72
C ALA A 155 -22.03 8.20 -8.30
N ILE A 156 -20.79 8.69 -8.15
CA ILE A 156 -20.17 8.96 -6.84
C ILE A 156 -20.96 10.05 -6.10
N ALA A 157 -21.27 11.18 -6.75
CA ALA A 157 -22.05 12.26 -6.17
C ALA A 157 -23.39 11.77 -5.63
N LYS A 158 -24.12 11.00 -6.44
CA LYS A 158 -25.41 10.40 -6.09
C LYS A 158 -25.28 9.44 -4.89
N CYS A 159 -24.28 8.54 -4.91
CA CYS A 159 -24.07 7.57 -3.83
C CYS A 159 -23.72 8.22 -2.50
N LEU A 160 -23.03 9.36 -2.54
CA LEU A 160 -22.61 10.09 -1.35
C LEU A 160 -23.64 11.15 -0.91
N GLY A 161 -24.67 11.42 -1.72
CA GLY A 161 -25.63 12.48 -1.47
C GLY A 161 -24.98 13.87 -1.42
N ARG A 162 -24.05 14.14 -2.35
CA ARG A 162 -23.26 15.38 -2.41
C ARG A 162 -23.39 16.05 -3.77
N GLU A 163 -23.21 17.36 -3.76
CA GLU A 163 -23.06 18.12 -5.01
C GLU A 163 -21.70 17.82 -5.64
N MET A 164 -21.59 17.99 -6.96
CA MET A 164 -20.37 17.67 -7.70
C MET A 164 -19.17 18.50 -7.21
N GLU A 165 -19.37 19.76 -6.89
CA GLU A 165 -18.36 20.69 -6.39
C GLU A 165 -17.81 20.34 -5.01
N ASP A 166 -18.50 19.47 -4.26
CA ASP A 166 -18.04 18.95 -2.98
C ASP A 166 -17.13 17.74 -3.11
N LEU A 167 -17.11 17.11 -4.28
CA LEU A 167 -16.25 15.95 -4.50
C LEU A 167 -14.79 16.35 -4.71
N VAL A 168 -13.89 15.51 -4.23
CA VAL A 168 -12.44 15.62 -4.44
C VAL A 168 -11.94 14.31 -5.03
N VAL A 169 -11.34 14.38 -6.19
CA VAL A 169 -10.65 13.26 -6.85
C VAL A 169 -9.15 13.47 -6.71
N VAL A 170 -8.42 12.42 -6.33
CA VAL A 170 -6.96 12.45 -6.34
C VAL A 170 -6.44 11.87 -7.65
N VAL A 171 -5.47 12.53 -8.24
CA VAL A 171 -4.81 12.12 -9.48
C VAL A 171 -3.31 12.37 -9.35
N LEU A 172 -2.48 11.42 -9.83
CA LEU A 172 -1.04 11.65 -9.94
C LEU A 172 -0.74 12.77 -10.96
N ASP A 173 0.05 13.76 -10.56
CA ASP A 173 0.49 14.85 -11.44
C ASP A 173 1.54 14.33 -12.42
N ARG A 174 1.06 13.86 -13.56
CA ARG A 174 1.88 13.29 -14.63
C ARG A 174 1.31 13.70 -16.00
N PRO A 175 2.16 13.93 -17.01
CA PRO A 175 1.70 14.29 -18.35
C PRO A 175 0.66 13.31 -18.94
N ARG A 176 0.78 12.02 -18.64
CA ARG A 176 -0.19 11.00 -19.08
C ARG A 176 -1.62 11.20 -18.55
N HIS A 177 -1.82 12.07 -17.57
CA HIS A 177 -3.12 12.35 -16.95
C HIS A 177 -3.75 13.68 -17.36
N GLU A 178 -3.11 14.47 -18.24
CA GLU A 178 -3.64 15.79 -18.67
C GLU A 178 -5.10 15.70 -19.12
N LYS A 179 -5.41 14.75 -20.01
CA LYS A 179 -6.79 14.56 -20.49
C LYS A 179 -7.75 14.13 -19.38
N LEU A 180 -7.34 13.23 -18.48
CA LEU A 180 -8.13 12.82 -17.32
C LEU A 180 -8.43 14.02 -16.40
N ILE A 181 -7.43 14.84 -16.14
CA ILE A 181 -7.54 16.05 -15.31
C ILE A 181 -8.52 17.04 -15.92
N GLU A 182 -8.45 17.25 -17.25
CA GLU A 182 -9.42 18.09 -17.98
C GLU A 182 -10.84 17.55 -17.86
N ASP A 183 -11.02 16.24 -18.06
CA ASP A 183 -12.34 15.59 -17.99
C ASP A 183 -12.95 15.69 -16.60
N ILE A 184 -12.15 15.49 -15.54
CA ILE A 184 -12.64 15.65 -14.16
C ILE A 184 -13.03 17.11 -13.91
N ARG A 185 -12.21 18.08 -14.30
CA ARG A 185 -12.51 19.52 -14.14
C ARG A 185 -13.79 19.92 -14.87
N ALA A 186 -14.02 19.34 -16.05
CA ALA A 186 -15.23 19.60 -16.83
C ALA A 186 -16.52 19.14 -16.12
N THR A 187 -16.44 18.21 -15.16
CA THR A 187 -17.59 17.82 -14.34
C THR A 187 -17.94 18.85 -13.26
N GLY A 188 -17.03 19.74 -12.89
CA GLY A 188 -17.15 20.65 -11.74
C GLY A 188 -16.57 20.09 -10.44
N ALA A 189 -16.08 18.86 -10.42
CA ALA A 189 -15.43 18.28 -9.23
C ALA A 189 -14.04 18.89 -9.00
N ARG A 190 -13.62 18.89 -7.73
CA ARG A 190 -12.29 19.34 -7.32
C ARG A 190 -11.26 18.23 -7.48
N ILE A 191 -10.04 18.62 -7.82
CA ILE A 191 -8.91 17.70 -7.95
C ILE A 191 -7.85 18.02 -6.91
N ARG A 192 -7.27 16.98 -6.33
CA ARG A 192 -6.00 17.05 -5.61
C ARG A 192 -4.94 16.35 -6.44
N LEU A 193 -4.01 17.12 -7.00
CA LEU A 193 -2.84 16.59 -7.69
C LEU A 193 -1.79 16.19 -6.66
N ILE A 194 -1.24 14.98 -6.80
CA ILE A 194 -0.18 14.46 -5.95
C ILE A 194 1.03 14.05 -6.79
N GLY A 195 2.22 14.31 -6.28
CA GLY A 195 3.45 13.94 -6.97
C GLY A 195 3.78 12.46 -6.85
N ASP A 196 3.30 11.78 -5.81
CA ASP A 196 3.58 10.39 -5.48
C ASP A 196 2.57 9.89 -4.44
N GLY A 197 2.51 8.57 -4.16
CA GLY A 197 1.71 8.02 -3.06
C GLY A 197 0.24 7.75 -3.42
N ASP A 198 -0.04 7.14 -4.57
CA ASP A 198 -1.42 6.84 -4.99
C ASP A 198 -2.09 5.74 -4.14
N LEU A 199 -1.30 4.88 -3.49
CA LEU A 199 -1.80 3.88 -2.54
C LEU A 199 -2.40 4.55 -1.30
N SER A 200 -1.68 5.50 -0.67
CA SER A 200 -2.20 6.20 0.52
C SER A 200 -3.44 7.04 0.19
N ALA A 201 -3.48 7.61 -1.02
CA ALA A 201 -4.67 8.28 -1.53
C ALA A 201 -5.84 7.31 -1.73
N GLY A 202 -5.58 6.09 -2.23
CA GLY A 202 -6.56 5.01 -2.39
C GLY A 202 -7.19 4.60 -1.06
N ILE A 203 -6.39 4.43 -0.02
CA ILE A 203 -6.89 4.16 1.34
C ILE A 203 -7.77 5.33 1.81
N SER A 204 -7.33 6.57 1.59
CA SER A 204 -8.09 7.76 1.97
C SER A 204 -9.45 7.82 1.30
N ALA A 205 -9.59 7.38 0.04
CA ALA A 205 -10.89 7.35 -0.65
C ALA A 205 -11.92 6.40 -0.02
N ALA A 206 -11.46 5.40 0.74
CA ALA A 206 -12.33 4.46 1.45
C ALA A 206 -12.59 4.84 2.91
N VAL A 207 -11.92 5.87 3.44
CA VAL A 207 -12.06 6.35 4.82
C VAL A 207 -12.99 7.56 4.87
N ALA A 208 -14.13 7.43 5.54
CA ALA A 208 -15.07 8.53 5.70
C ALA A 208 -14.41 9.70 6.45
N GLY A 209 -14.64 10.93 5.96
CA GLY A 209 -14.08 12.14 6.58
C GLY A 209 -12.66 12.50 6.12
N SER A 210 -11.99 11.68 5.29
CA SER A 210 -10.67 12.00 4.73
C SER A 210 -10.67 13.19 3.75
N GLY A 211 -11.84 13.54 3.23
CA GLY A 211 -11.99 14.56 2.19
C GLY A 211 -11.56 14.08 0.80
N VAL A 212 -11.35 12.79 0.60
CA VAL A 212 -11.07 12.14 -0.70
C VAL A 212 -12.24 11.23 -1.04
N HIS A 213 -12.75 11.28 -2.28
CA HIS A 213 -13.94 10.55 -2.72
C HIS A 213 -13.65 9.52 -3.80
N ALA A 214 -12.57 9.72 -4.57
CA ALA A 214 -12.06 8.77 -5.55
C ALA A 214 -10.56 9.01 -5.80
N VAL A 215 -9.88 7.97 -6.29
CA VAL A 215 -8.58 8.08 -6.97
C VAL A 215 -8.77 7.59 -8.39
N MET A 216 -8.28 8.35 -9.36
CA MET A 216 -8.34 8.00 -10.77
C MET A 216 -6.98 8.19 -11.42
N GLY A 217 -6.63 7.34 -12.35
CA GLY A 217 -5.43 7.48 -13.17
C GLY A 217 -4.65 6.20 -13.36
N THR A 218 -3.39 6.33 -13.74
CA THR A 218 -2.49 5.21 -14.02
C THR A 218 -1.28 5.27 -13.09
N GLY A 219 -1.10 4.23 -12.29
CA GLY A 219 0.02 4.04 -11.35
C GLY A 219 0.55 2.61 -11.42
N GLY A 220 1.51 2.23 -10.59
CA GLY A 220 2.10 0.90 -10.60
C GLY A 220 1.11 -0.22 -10.25
N ALA A 221 1.30 -1.38 -10.85
CA ALA A 221 0.48 -2.56 -10.56
C ALA A 221 0.77 -3.14 -9.16
N PRO A 222 2.02 -3.12 -8.65
CA PRO A 222 2.34 -3.48 -7.27
C PRO A 222 1.49 -2.73 -6.24
N GLU A 223 1.43 -1.39 -6.34
CA GLU A 223 0.62 -0.55 -5.46
C GLU A 223 -0.88 -0.81 -5.65
N GLY A 224 -1.29 -1.26 -6.85
CA GLY A 224 -2.65 -1.71 -7.13
C GLY A 224 -3.05 -2.93 -6.30
N VAL A 225 -2.15 -3.91 -6.13
CA VAL A 225 -2.37 -5.10 -5.29
C VAL A 225 -2.44 -4.72 -3.81
N LEU A 226 -1.53 -3.87 -3.34
CA LEU A 226 -1.56 -3.34 -1.97
C LEU A 226 -2.85 -2.54 -1.69
N THR A 227 -3.25 -1.69 -2.65
CA THR A 227 -4.53 -0.96 -2.57
C THR A 227 -5.71 -1.94 -2.50
N ALA A 228 -5.71 -3.00 -3.31
CA ALA A 228 -6.77 -4.01 -3.29
C ALA A 228 -6.87 -4.72 -1.93
N ALA A 229 -5.73 -5.07 -1.32
CA ALA A 229 -5.69 -5.66 0.01
C ALA A 229 -6.30 -4.71 1.07
N ALA A 230 -5.96 -3.41 1.01
CA ALA A 230 -6.57 -2.40 1.86
C ALA A 230 -8.09 -2.27 1.61
N MET A 231 -8.54 -2.23 0.35
CA MET A 231 -9.96 -2.16 0.00
C MET A 231 -10.75 -3.38 0.50
N ARG A 232 -10.15 -4.58 0.52
CA ARG A 232 -10.74 -5.78 1.10
C ARG A 232 -11.02 -5.61 2.61
N CYS A 233 -10.13 -4.92 3.32
CA CYS A 233 -10.29 -4.61 4.74
C CYS A 233 -11.26 -3.43 4.99
N LEU A 234 -11.29 -2.44 4.10
CA LEU A 234 -12.11 -1.23 4.22
C LEU A 234 -13.49 -1.34 3.58
N ASN A 235 -13.81 -2.48 2.97
CA ASN A 235 -15.03 -2.69 2.19
C ASN A 235 -15.19 -1.70 1.01
N GLY A 236 -14.11 -1.07 0.57
CA GLY A 236 -14.02 -0.26 -0.63
C GLY A 236 -13.86 -1.12 -1.88
N GLU A 237 -13.51 -0.48 -3.01
CA GLU A 237 -13.24 -1.18 -4.25
C GLU A 237 -12.15 -0.48 -5.06
N ILE A 238 -11.33 -1.28 -5.73
CA ILE A 238 -10.48 -0.85 -6.83
C ILE A 238 -10.92 -1.56 -8.11
N PHE A 239 -11.05 -0.80 -9.18
CA PHE A 239 -11.14 -1.29 -10.54
C PHE A 239 -9.83 -0.99 -11.22
N ALA A 240 -9.17 -2.00 -11.77
CA ALA A 240 -7.86 -1.83 -12.37
C ALA A 240 -7.69 -2.63 -13.65
N ARG A 241 -6.89 -2.12 -14.60
CA ARG A 241 -6.52 -2.82 -15.83
C ARG A 241 -5.04 -2.61 -16.10
N LEU A 242 -4.32 -3.67 -16.41
CA LEU A 242 -2.91 -3.61 -16.80
C LEU A 242 -2.73 -2.80 -18.08
N VAL A 243 -1.73 -1.92 -18.09
CA VAL A 243 -1.33 -1.15 -19.26
C VAL A 243 -0.26 -1.94 -20.01
N VAL A 244 -0.72 -2.79 -20.93
CA VAL A 244 0.14 -3.62 -21.78
C VAL A 244 0.31 -2.93 -23.13
N SER A 245 1.42 -2.23 -23.33
CA SER A 245 1.67 -1.38 -24.50
C SER A 245 2.82 -1.83 -25.40
N LYS A 246 3.57 -2.87 -24.98
CA LYS A 246 4.73 -3.38 -25.68
C LYS A 246 4.74 -4.92 -25.65
N PRO A 247 5.38 -5.59 -26.61
CA PRO A 247 5.50 -7.06 -26.60
C PRO A 247 6.15 -7.61 -25.31
N GLU A 248 7.16 -6.93 -24.78
CA GLU A 248 7.87 -7.34 -23.57
C GLU A 248 6.92 -7.32 -22.35
N HIS A 249 5.94 -6.41 -22.32
CA HIS A 249 4.91 -6.39 -21.29
C HIS A 249 3.99 -7.62 -21.38
N GLU A 250 3.64 -8.04 -22.62
CA GLU A 250 2.83 -9.25 -22.84
C GLU A 250 3.57 -10.50 -22.38
N GLU A 251 4.86 -10.62 -22.71
CA GLU A 251 5.71 -11.75 -22.31
C GLU A 251 5.80 -11.86 -20.79
N ARG A 252 6.06 -10.73 -20.10
CA ARG A 252 6.09 -10.65 -18.64
C ARG A 252 4.76 -11.05 -18.02
N CYS A 253 3.64 -10.54 -18.53
CA CYS A 253 2.30 -10.95 -18.09
C CYS A 253 2.06 -12.44 -18.26
N ARG A 254 2.39 -13.00 -19.43
CA ARG A 254 2.21 -14.44 -19.74
C ARG A 254 3.07 -15.33 -18.84
N ALA A 255 4.29 -14.92 -18.53
CA ALA A 255 5.18 -15.63 -17.60
C ALA A 255 4.57 -15.73 -16.19
N MET A 256 3.75 -14.75 -15.80
CA MET A 256 3.00 -14.72 -14.52
C MET A 256 1.57 -15.29 -14.64
N GLY A 257 1.24 -15.97 -15.77
CA GLY A 257 -0.08 -16.60 -15.96
C GLY A 257 -1.21 -15.65 -16.36
N ILE A 258 -0.91 -14.39 -16.67
CA ILE A 258 -1.88 -13.38 -17.08
C ILE A 258 -1.99 -13.42 -18.62
N THR A 259 -3.15 -13.82 -19.15
CA THR A 259 -3.40 -13.97 -20.58
C THR A 259 -4.45 -13.02 -21.12
N ASP A 260 -5.35 -12.51 -20.29
CA ASP A 260 -6.37 -11.51 -20.65
C ASP A 260 -5.91 -10.11 -20.24
N PHE A 261 -5.35 -9.37 -21.19
CA PHE A 261 -4.85 -8.01 -20.99
C PHE A 261 -5.94 -6.93 -20.95
N LYS A 262 -7.19 -7.29 -21.29
CA LYS A 262 -8.35 -6.39 -21.23
C LYS A 262 -9.15 -6.57 -19.94
N LYS A 263 -8.82 -7.57 -19.14
CA LYS A 263 -9.52 -7.85 -17.89
C LYS A 263 -9.50 -6.60 -16.97
N VAL A 264 -10.68 -6.23 -16.51
CA VAL A 264 -10.82 -5.29 -15.39
C VAL A 264 -10.77 -6.10 -14.10
N TYR A 265 -9.71 -5.95 -13.36
CA TYR A 265 -9.52 -6.55 -12.05
C TYR A 265 -10.29 -5.75 -10.99
N ARG A 266 -10.80 -6.47 -9.99
CA ARG A 266 -11.39 -5.89 -8.78
C ARG A 266 -10.56 -6.27 -7.56
N SER A 267 -10.88 -5.71 -6.40
CA SER A 267 -10.17 -6.01 -5.16
C SER A 267 -10.04 -7.51 -4.88
N ARG A 268 -11.08 -8.30 -5.21
CA ARG A 268 -11.08 -9.76 -5.04
C ARG A 268 -10.25 -10.51 -6.07
N ASP A 269 -9.97 -9.91 -7.22
CA ASP A 269 -9.07 -10.50 -8.22
C ASP A 269 -7.61 -10.24 -7.87
N LEU A 270 -7.30 -9.04 -7.35
CA LEU A 270 -5.95 -8.62 -6.99
C LEU A 270 -5.53 -9.17 -5.61
N ALA A 271 -6.48 -9.28 -4.67
CA ALA A 271 -6.29 -9.84 -3.35
C ALA A 271 -7.38 -10.87 -3.05
N PRO A 272 -7.31 -12.10 -3.66
CA PRO A 272 -8.33 -13.13 -3.53
C PRO A 272 -8.37 -13.82 -2.17
N GLY A 273 -7.37 -13.65 -1.33
CA GLY A 273 -7.22 -14.33 -0.06
C GLY A 273 -8.44 -14.22 0.86
N LYS A 274 -8.65 -15.23 1.67
CA LYS A 274 -9.73 -15.27 2.68
C LYS A 274 -9.37 -14.46 3.91
N SER A 275 -8.10 -14.54 4.32
CA SER A 275 -7.55 -13.83 5.47
C SER A 275 -6.47 -12.86 5.00
N ILE A 276 -6.74 -11.58 5.07
CA ILE A 276 -5.83 -10.51 4.67
C ILE A 276 -5.50 -9.66 5.90
N ILE A 277 -4.21 -9.40 6.10
CA ILE A 277 -3.71 -8.39 7.03
C ILE A 277 -3.05 -7.31 6.20
N PHE A 278 -3.38 -6.05 6.47
CA PHE A 278 -2.74 -4.89 5.90
C PHE A 278 -2.18 -4.04 7.03
N ALA A 279 -0.92 -3.64 6.94
CA ALA A 279 -0.26 -2.78 7.91
C ALA A 279 0.44 -1.62 7.21
N ALA A 280 0.32 -0.42 7.77
CA ALA A 280 1.05 0.75 7.29
C ALA A 280 1.42 1.66 8.46
N THR A 281 2.58 2.34 8.32
CA THR A 281 3.08 3.31 9.29
C THR A 281 3.48 4.59 8.56
N GLY A 282 3.08 5.75 9.10
CA GLY A 282 3.46 7.04 8.56
C GLY A 282 4.97 7.30 8.69
N VAL A 283 5.62 7.63 7.58
CA VAL A 283 7.02 8.12 7.55
C VAL A 283 7.03 9.64 7.71
N THR A 284 6.25 10.33 6.86
CA THR A 284 6.01 11.77 6.97
C THR A 284 4.57 12.02 7.40
N ASP A 285 4.26 13.24 7.88
CA ASP A 285 2.89 13.57 8.25
C ASP A 285 1.94 13.36 7.08
N GLY A 286 0.80 12.76 7.35
CA GLY A 286 -0.17 12.45 6.31
C GLY A 286 -1.62 12.65 6.73
N THR A 287 -2.52 12.44 5.79
CA THR A 287 -3.97 12.57 6.01
C THR A 287 -4.52 11.48 6.93
N LEU A 288 -3.93 10.28 6.87
CA LEU A 288 -4.38 9.10 7.63
C LEU A 288 -3.57 8.88 8.90
N MET A 289 -2.26 9.10 8.82
CA MET A 289 -1.32 8.83 9.91
C MET A 289 -0.34 9.97 10.04
N LYS A 290 0.15 10.19 11.26
CA LYS A 290 1.25 11.12 11.51
C LYS A 290 2.58 10.45 11.15
N GLY A 291 3.55 11.27 10.75
CA GLY A 291 4.92 10.82 10.55
C GLY A 291 5.62 10.47 11.86
N VAL A 292 6.76 9.80 11.74
CA VAL A 292 7.63 9.48 12.88
C VAL A 292 8.08 10.76 13.60
N ARG A 293 8.02 10.73 14.92
CA ARG A 293 8.52 11.83 15.79
C ARG A 293 9.65 11.32 16.66
N PHE A 294 10.79 11.99 16.60
CA PHE A 294 11.92 11.72 17.48
C PHE A 294 11.88 12.62 18.71
N PHE A 295 12.16 12.07 19.89
CA PHE A 295 12.25 12.81 21.16
C PHE A 295 13.25 12.14 22.08
N GLY A 296 14.17 12.90 22.63
CA GLY A 296 15.15 12.38 23.58
C GLY A 296 15.73 11.03 23.18
N ASP A 297 15.45 10.00 23.98
CA ASP A 297 15.94 8.63 23.79
C ASP A 297 14.93 7.71 23.06
N GLY A 298 13.95 8.28 22.37
CA GLY A 298 12.89 7.48 21.74
C GLY A 298 12.29 8.11 20.50
N ASN A 299 11.30 7.40 19.96
CA ASN A 299 10.49 7.88 18.85
C ASN A 299 9.05 7.41 19.00
N ARG A 300 8.14 8.08 18.28
CA ARG A 300 6.72 7.74 18.21
C ARG A 300 6.36 7.46 16.76
N THR A 301 5.65 6.36 16.53
CA THR A 301 5.04 5.99 15.25
C THR A 301 3.53 6.10 15.34
N SER A 302 2.89 6.36 14.19
CA SER A 302 1.44 6.29 14.00
C SER A 302 1.15 5.33 12.86
N SER A 303 0.35 4.32 13.15
CA SER A 303 0.16 3.17 12.27
C SER A 303 -1.29 2.78 12.13
N VAL A 304 -1.63 2.11 11.04
CA VAL A 304 -2.91 1.43 10.86
C VAL A 304 -2.68 -0.05 10.61
N ILE A 305 -3.44 -0.90 11.29
CA ILE A 305 -3.56 -2.32 11.00
C ILE A 305 -5.01 -2.63 10.66
N MET A 306 -5.20 -3.32 9.57
CA MET A 306 -6.50 -3.75 9.09
C MET A 306 -6.50 -5.25 8.82
N GLN A 307 -7.60 -5.89 9.15
CA GLN A 307 -7.87 -7.29 8.86
C GLN A 307 -9.28 -7.43 8.29
N ASN A 308 -9.46 -8.35 7.35
CA ASN A 308 -10.79 -8.64 6.81
C ASN A 308 -11.50 -9.80 7.54
N ASP A 309 -10.74 -10.67 8.23
CA ASP A 309 -11.25 -11.80 9.01
C ASP A 309 -10.35 -12.10 10.23
N PRO A 310 -10.79 -11.83 11.48
CA PRO A 310 -11.98 -11.05 11.81
C PRO A 310 -11.86 -9.61 11.30
N HIS A 311 -12.98 -9.00 10.89
CA HIS A 311 -12.95 -7.64 10.36
C HIS A 311 -12.61 -6.64 11.47
N GLN A 312 -11.42 -6.09 11.41
CA GLN A 312 -10.90 -5.14 12.39
C GLN A 312 -10.03 -4.06 11.73
N ILE A 313 -10.16 -2.84 12.21
CA ILE A 313 -9.33 -1.69 11.84
C ILE A 313 -8.84 -1.07 13.15
N ARG A 314 -7.52 -0.95 13.30
CA ARG A 314 -6.89 -0.35 14.47
C ARG A 314 -5.95 0.75 14.03
N PHE A 315 -6.08 1.91 14.66
CA PHE A 315 -5.08 2.96 14.63
C PHE A 315 -4.25 2.85 15.90
N ILE A 316 -2.95 2.79 15.75
CA ILE A 316 -2.02 2.49 16.84
C ILE A 316 -0.93 3.56 16.84
N ASP A 317 -0.78 4.23 17.99
CA ASP A 317 0.37 5.08 18.28
C ASP A 317 1.30 4.32 19.21
N SER A 318 2.53 4.05 18.75
CA SER A 318 3.55 3.35 19.53
C SER A 318 4.63 4.32 19.97
N ILE A 319 5.12 4.13 21.20
CA ILE A 319 6.28 4.84 21.72
C ILE A 319 7.42 3.84 21.88
N HIS A 320 8.49 4.04 21.13
CA HIS A 320 9.70 3.22 21.17
C HIS A 320 10.75 3.94 22.00
N VAL A 321 11.24 3.32 23.05
CA VAL A 321 12.25 3.90 23.95
C VAL A 321 13.47 3.00 24.03
N ALA A 322 14.65 3.60 24.15
CA ALA A 322 15.87 2.86 24.43
C ALA A 322 15.79 2.22 25.82
N THR A 323 16.32 1.00 25.95
CA THR A 323 16.23 0.16 27.16
C THR A 323 16.85 0.75 28.44
N SER A 324 17.54 1.88 28.36
CA SER A 324 18.26 2.53 29.48
C SER A 324 17.69 3.89 29.88
N ALA A 325 16.55 4.30 29.31
CA ALA A 325 16.07 5.66 29.52
C ALA A 325 15.11 5.76 30.71
N ASP A 326 15.25 6.84 31.48
CA ASP A 326 14.17 7.35 32.33
C ASP A 326 13.05 7.86 31.43
N VAL A 327 12.04 7.02 31.19
CA VAL A 327 11.00 7.27 30.20
C VAL A 327 10.10 8.43 30.65
N LYS A 328 10.23 9.58 30.00
CA LYS A 328 9.25 10.66 30.08
C LYS A 328 8.32 10.57 28.86
N ILE A 329 7.10 10.10 29.08
CA ILE A 329 6.09 10.04 28.03
C ILE A 329 5.46 11.43 27.89
N HIS A 330 5.56 12.01 26.71
CA HIS A 330 4.87 13.24 26.33
C HIS A 330 3.75 12.92 25.33
N PHE A 331 2.53 13.29 25.67
CA PHE A 331 1.33 13.13 24.81
C PHE A 331 1.12 14.37 23.93
#